data_cd9fa25017902b8b9e7fb17cd39e4d57
#
_entry.id   cd9fa25017902b8b9e7fb17cd39e4d57
#
_cell.length_a   1.000
_cell.length_b   1.000
_cell.length_c   1.000
_cell.angle_alpha   90.00
_cell.angle_beta   90.00
_cell.angle_gamma   90.00
#
_symmetry.space_group_name_H-M   'P 1'
#
loop_
_entity.id
_entity.type
_entity.pdbx_description
1 polymer ?
#
loop_
_entity_poly.entity_id
_entity_poly.type
_entity_poly.pdbx_seq_one_letter_code
_entity_poly.pdbx_strand_id
1 'polypeptide(L)'
;LQEIDIAKSSIRSPVDGIVLKRTAEPGQTVASSLQAPVLFTLAEDLTRMQVEANIDEADIGTVKTGQDAQFTVDAYPGRPFPAKIETLEFSSLTTDGVVTYKAILTVDNADLLLRPGMTATAQITVEKVADTLAVPNAALRYAPPQPKAQTGFDLSRIFFPRPRGRGQAKRDVPADTRSVWVLKAGRPHEVAVTTGATDGKLTQILKGDLKADDQIITGSRQAAP
;
A
#
# COMPACT_ATOMS: atom_id res chain seq x y z
N LEU A 1 32.37 -22.64 -48.35
CA LEU A 1 31.09 -23.06 -47.75
C LEU A 1 31.32 -23.84 -46.44
N GLN A 2 32.28 -24.77 -46.38
CA GLN A 2 32.54 -25.60 -45.19
C GLN A 2 33.07 -24.79 -43.97
N GLU A 3 33.87 -23.74 -44.15
CA GLU A 3 34.35 -22.90 -43.06
C GLU A 3 33.21 -22.08 -42.42
N ILE A 4 32.23 -21.63 -43.21
CA ILE A 4 31.05 -20.90 -42.73
C ILE A 4 30.16 -21.83 -41.89
N ASP A 5 30.04 -23.09 -42.27
CA ASP A 5 29.23 -24.07 -41.54
C ASP A 5 29.88 -24.47 -40.20
N ILE A 6 31.21 -24.52 -40.13
CA ILE A 6 31.93 -24.76 -38.91
C ILE A 6 31.79 -23.55 -37.96
N ALA A 7 31.86 -22.32 -38.46
CA ALA A 7 31.65 -21.12 -37.64
C ALA A 7 30.23 -21.05 -37.04
N LYS A 8 29.22 -21.49 -37.79
CA LYS A 8 27.82 -21.58 -37.31
C LYS A 8 27.60 -22.70 -36.28
N SER A 9 28.51 -23.66 -36.16
CA SER A 9 28.41 -24.71 -35.13
C SER A 9 28.79 -24.23 -33.73
N SER A 10 29.36 -23.04 -33.60
CA SER A 10 29.73 -22.43 -32.30
C SER A 10 28.74 -21.29 -31.98
N ILE A 11 27.92 -21.49 -30.97
CA ILE A 11 26.98 -20.47 -30.47
C ILE A 11 27.66 -19.70 -29.34
N ARG A 12 27.80 -18.38 -29.53
CA ARG A 12 28.44 -17.49 -28.57
C ARG A 12 27.45 -16.47 -28.06
N SER A 13 27.69 -15.97 -26.82
CA SER A 13 26.94 -14.84 -26.29
C SER A 13 27.21 -13.58 -27.12
N PRO A 14 26.19 -12.81 -27.52
CA PRO A 14 26.36 -11.51 -28.18
C PRO A 14 26.74 -10.41 -27.20
N VAL A 15 26.59 -10.61 -25.90
CA VAL A 15 26.85 -9.64 -24.83
C VAL A 15 27.68 -10.26 -23.72
N ASP A 16 28.46 -9.44 -23.04
CA ASP A 16 29.13 -9.83 -21.80
C ASP A 16 28.11 -9.84 -20.67
N GLY A 17 28.24 -10.79 -19.75
CA GLY A 17 27.28 -10.88 -18.65
C GLY A 17 27.35 -12.18 -17.87
N ILE A 18 26.36 -12.38 -17.02
CA ILE A 18 26.24 -13.53 -16.13
C ILE A 18 25.12 -14.44 -16.64
N VAL A 19 25.41 -15.76 -16.68
CA VAL A 19 24.40 -16.75 -17.04
C VAL A 19 23.43 -16.94 -15.87
N LEU A 20 22.17 -16.56 -16.06
CA LEU A 20 21.10 -16.76 -15.09
C LEU A 20 20.54 -18.18 -15.12
N LYS A 21 20.34 -18.71 -16.34
CA LYS A 21 19.76 -20.02 -16.56
C LYS A 21 20.34 -20.67 -17.83
N ARG A 22 20.70 -21.92 -17.70
CA ARG A 22 21.01 -22.80 -18.83
C ARG A 22 19.79 -23.71 -19.08
N THR A 23 19.24 -23.65 -20.27
CA THR A 23 18.11 -24.49 -20.71
C THR A 23 18.58 -25.62 -21.65
N ALA A 24 19.71 -25.40 -22.30
CA ALA A 24 20.30 -26.42 -23.20
C ALA A 24 20.88 -27.61 -22.42
N GLU A 25 20.55 -28.83 -22.86
CA GLU A 25 21.09 -30.06 -22.30
C GLU A 25 22.10 -30.71 -23.29
N PRO A 26 23.17 -31.34 -22.78
CA PRO A 26 24.11 -32.06 -23.63
C PRO A 26 23.40 -33.18 -24.43
N GLY A 27 23.66 -33.24 -25.71
CA GLY A 27 23.00 -34.21 -26.63
C GLY A 27 21.64 -33.77 -27.16
N GLN A 28 21.16 -32.62 -26.79
CA GLN A 28 19.91 -32.06 -27.32
C GLN A 28 20.13 -31.57 -28.76
N THR A 29 19.28 -31.99 -29.68
CA THR A 29 19.27 -31.49 -31.06
C THR A 29 18.63 -30.10 -31.10
N VAL A 30 19.39 -29.12 -31.57
CA VAL A 30 18.92 -27.75 -31.77
C VAL A 30 18.52 -27.60 -33.23
N ALA A 31 17.25 -27.87 -33.53
CA ALA A 31 16.69 -27.66 -34.87
C ALA A 31 15.99 -26.31 -34.95
N SER A 32 16.50 -25.40 -35.77
CA SER A 32 15.96 -24.03 -35.94
C SER A 32 14.82 -23.93 -36.97
N SER A 33 14.18 -25.05 -37.31
CA SER A 33 13.27 -25.08 -38.45
C SER A 33 11.91 -24.41 -38.25
N LEU A 34 11.44 -24.20 -37.01
CA LEU A 34 10.14 -23.57 -36.71
C LEU A 34 10.22 -22.49 -35.64
N GLN A 35 10.97 -22.71 -34.57
CA GLN A 35 11.21 -21.70 -33.48
C GLN A 35 12.62 -21.89 -32.91
N ALA A 36 13.37 -20.80 -32.77
CA ALA A 36 14.67 -20.84 -32.14
C ALA A 36 14.50 -21.10 -30.64
N PRO A 37 15.01 -22.22 -30.07
CA PRO A 37 14.89 -22.49 -28.65
C PRO A 37 15.79 -21.55 -27.86
N VAL A 38 15.33 -21.16 -26.64
CA VAL A 38 16.16 -20.42 -25.70
C VAL A 38 17.17 -21.39 -25.06
N LEU A 39 18.44 -21.17 -25.31
CA LEU A 39 19.52 -22.02 -24.79
C LEU A 39 20.03 -21.53 -23.46
N PHE A 40 20.21 -20.21 -23.32
CA PHE A 40 20.70 -19.54 -22.11
C PHE A 40 19.91 -18.25 -21.89
N THR A 41 19.70 -17.89 -20.63
CA THR A 41 19.24 -16.59 -20.21
C THR A 41 20.40 -15.88 -19.54
N LEU A 42 20.71 -14.67 -19.99
CA LEU A 42 21.86 -13.88 -19.55
C LEU A 42 21.36 -12.54 -18.95
N ALA A 43 22.11 -12.02 -17.98
CA ALA A 43 21.98 -10.64 -17.53
C ALA A 43 23.32 -9.93 -17.74
N GLU A 44 23.28 -8.71 -18.28
CA GLU A 44 24.48 -7.89 -18.44
C GLU A 44 25.00 -7.40 -17.10
N ASP A 45 24.09 -6.95 -16.25
CA ASP A 45 24.41 -6.38 -14.95
C ASP A 45 23.34 -6.75 -13.90
N LEU A 46 23.77 -7.25 -12.76
CA LEU A 46 22.89 -7.55 -11.64
C LEU A 46 22.93 -6.48 -10.54
N THR A 47 23.79 -5.46 -10.68
CA THR A 47 23.88 -4.37 -9.71
C THR A 47 22.73 -3.38 -9.86
N ARG A 48 22.17 -3.26 -11.05
CA ARG A 48 20.97 -2.45 -11.34
C ARG A 48 19.84 -3.37 -11.73
N MET A 49 18.78 -3.33 -10.96
CA MET A 49 17.62 -4.17 -11.18
C MET A 49 16.35 -3.34 -11.27
N GLN A 50 15.32 -3.95 -11.82
CA GLN A 50 13.98 -3.37 -11.86
C GLN A 50 13.02 -4.29 -11.12
N VAL A 51 12.10 -3.67 -10.38
CA VAL A 51 10.96 -4.33 -9.76
C VAL A 51 9.72 -3.96 -10.55
N GLU A 52 9.03 -4.95 -11.07
CA GLU A 52 7.72 -4.78 -11.67
C GLU A 52 6.64 -4.87 -10.59
N ALA A 53 5.93 -3.80 -10.34
CA ALA A 53 4.83 -3.74 -9.38
C ALA A 53 3.51 -3.59 -10.13
N ASN A 54 2.52 -4.39 -9.77
CA ASN A 54 1.17 -4.26 -10.28
C ASN A 54 0.36 -3.37 -9.33
N ILE A 55 -0.15 -2.25 -9.85
CA ILE A 55 -0.92 -1.24 -9.13
C ILE A 55 -2.39 -1.41 -9.51
N ASP A 56 -3.26 -1.46 -8.52
CA ASP A 56 -4.71 -1.54 -8.72
C ASP A 56 -5.23 -0.28 -9.44
N GLU A 57 -6.28 -0.44 -10.27
CA GLU A 57 -6.95 0.67 -10.96
C GLU A 57 -7.43 1.76 -9.98
N ALA A 58 -7.84 1.38 -8.78
CA ALA A 58 -8.29 2.33 -7.76
C ALA A 58 -7.18 3.29 -7.29
N ASP A 59 -5.91 2.84 -7.31
CA ASP A 59 -4.78 3.57 -6.76
C ASP A 59 -3.95 4.30 -7.82
N ILE A 60 -4.07 3.90 -9.10
CA ILE A 60 -3.21 4.43 -10.19
C ILE A 60 -3.31 5.95 -10.34
N GLY A 61 -4.48 6.54 -10.03
CA GLY A 61 -4.69 7.99 -10.12
C GLY A 61 -3.81 8.81 -9.18
N THR A 62 -3.28 8.21 -8.12
CA THR A 62 -2.44 8.87 -7.12
C THR A 62 -0.94 8.63 -7.35
N VAL A 63 -0.59 7.62 -8.14
CA VAL A 63 0.79 7.21 -8.40
C VAL A 63 1.36 7.98 -9.59
N LYS A 64 2.60 8.45 -9.44
CA LYS A 64 3.31 9.24 -10.46
C LYS A 64 4.76 8.77 -10.60
N THR A 65 5.32 8.95 -11.78
CA THR A 65 6.74 8.75 -12.03
C THR A 65 7.58 9.65 -11.12
N GLY A 66 8.70 9.14 -10.63
CA GLY A 66 9.61 9.86 -9.76
C GLY A 66 9.27 9.80 -8.27
N GLN A 67 8.14 9.19 -7.88
CA GLN A 67 7.82 8.98 -6.45
C GLN A 67 8.77 7.96 -5.82
N ASP A 68 9.08 8.18 -4.54
CA ASP A 68 9.86 7.25 -3.74
C ASP A 68 9.00 6.05 -3.37
N ALA A 69 9.59 4.88 -3.42
CA ALA A 69 8.99 3.63 -3.01
C ALA A 69 9.97 2.83 -2.13
N GLN A 70 9.43 1.92 -1.38
CA GLN A 70 10.20 0.90 -0.67
C GLN A 70 9.59 -0.46 -0.98
N PHE A 71 10.40 -1.48 -1.06
CA PHE A 71 9.88 -2.83 -1.18
C PHE A 71 10.62 -3.79 -0.26
N THR A 72 9.95 -4.86 0.10
CA THR A 72 10.51 -5.99 0.84
C THR A 72 10.40 -7.23 -0.01
N VAL A 73 11.36 -8.13 0.12
CA VAL A 73 11.35 -9.44 -0.53
C VAL A 73 11.23 -10.53 0.51
N ASP A 74 10.56 -11.63 0.17
CA ASP A 74 10.36 -12.74 1.11
C ASP A 74 11.67 -13.39 1.56
N ALA A 75 12.71 -13.29 0.73
CA ALA A 75 14.05 -13.79 1.07
C ALA A 75 14.74 -13.00 2.20
N TYR A 76 14.37 -11.73 2.41
CA TYR A 76 14.93 -10.85 3.44
C TYR A 76 13.81 -10.12 4.19
N PRO A 77 13.05 -10.83 5.04
CA PRO A 77 11.95 -10.24 5.80
C PRO A 77 12.50 -9.18 6.77
N GLY A 78 11.85 -8.01 6.78
CA GLY A 78 12.22 -6.90 7.66
C GLY A 78 13.35 -6.00 7.14
N ARG A 79 13.93 -6.28 5.96
CA ARG A 79 14.87 -5.37 5.28
C ARG A 79 14.15 -4.65 4.14
N PRO A 80 13.78 -3.38 4.29
CA PRO A 80 13.24 -2.59 3.19
C PRO A 80 14.37 -2.17 2.24
N PHE A 81 14.10 -2.26 0.95
CA PHE A 81 14.99 -1.79 -0.11
C PHE A 81 14.39 -0.51 -0.70
N PRO A 82 15.15 0.58 -0.78
CA PRO A 82 14.70 1.80 -1.40
C PRO A 82 14.60 1.60 -2.92
N ALA A 83 13.57 2.18 -3.51
CA ALA A 83 13.34 2.18 -4.94
C ALA A 83 12.68 3.49 -5.38
N LYS A 84 12.65 3.73 -6.67
CA LYS A 84 11.99 4.90 -7.26
C LYS A 84 11.20 4.47 -8.48
N ILE A 85 10.01 5.03 -8.65
CA ILE A 85 9.20 4.78 -9.84
C ILE A 85 9.86 5.44 -11.04
N GLU A 86 10.30 4.63 -11.98
CA GLU A 86 10.91 5.09 -13.23
C GLU A 86 9.83 5.28 -14.30
N THR A 87 8.95 4.30 -14.45
CA THR A 87 7.95 4.30 -15.52
C THR A 87 6.63 3.74 -15.01
N LEU A 88 5.53 4.30 -15.50
CA LEU A 88 4.18 3.76 -15.39
C LEU A 88 3.71 3.38 -16.79
N GLU A 89 3.35 2.13 -16.98
CA GLU A 89 2.78 1.68 -18.25
C GLU A 89 1.32 2.11 -18.36
N PHE A 90 0.93 2.58 -19.56
CA PHE A 90 -0.46 2.97 -19.83
C PHE A 90 -1.35 1.78 -20.19
N SER A 91 -0.73 0.63 -20.50
CA SER A 91 -1.48 -0.59 -20.79
C SER A 91 -1.88 -1.28 -19.49
N SER A 92 -3.16 -1.64 -19.37
CA SER A 92 -3.65 -2.44 -18.27
C SER A 92 -3.46 -3.93 -18.51
N LEU A 93 -3.24 -4.66 -17.44
CA LEU A 93 -3.30 -6.12 -17.40
C LEU A 93 -4.57 -6.52 -16.66
N THR A 94 -5.32 -7.47 -17.21
CA THR A 94 -6.48 -8.04 -16.53
C THR A 94 -6.17 -9.48 -16.17
N THR A 95 -6.11 -9.78 -14.90
CA THR A 95 -5.89 -11.13 -14.38
C THR A 95 -7.03 -11.46 -13.41
N ASP A 96 -7.74 -12.56 -13.67
CA ASP A 96 -8.87 -13.02 -12.85
C ASP A 96 -9.95 -11.96 -12.60
N GLY A 97 -10.17 -11.06 -13.58
CA GLY A 97 -11.15 -9.97 -13.50
C GLY A 97 -10.67 -8.73 -12.74
N VAL A 98 -9.42 -8.71 -12.26
CA VAL A 98 -8.80 -7.54 -11.62
C VAL A 98 -7.96 -6.79 -12.65
N VAL A 99 -8.21 -5.48 -12.77
CA VAL A 99 -7.46 -4.58 -13.66
C VAL A 99 -6.32 -3.96 -12.88
N THR A 100 -5.10 -4.15 -13.38
CA THR A 100 -3.89 -3.57 -12.80
C THR A 100 -3.05 -2.87 -13.86
N TYR A 101 -2.23 -1.92 -13.42
CA TYR A 101 -1.28 -1.19 -14.23
C TYR A 101 0.13 -1.50 -13.75
N LYS A 102 1.06 -1.70 -14.69
CA LYS A 102 2.43 -2.02 -14.34
C LYS A 102 3.23 -0.75 -14.06
N ALA A 103 3.88 -0.72 -12.88
CA ALA A 103 4.91 0.26 -12.54
C ALA A 103 6.27 -0.43 -12.54
N ILE A 104 7.25 0.23 -13.13
CA ILE A 104 8.66 -0.20 -13.13
C ILE A 104 9.40 0.68 -12.13
N LEU A 105 9.97 0.03 -11.11
CA LEU A 105 10.76 0.67 -10.09
C LEU A 105 12.24 0.30 -10.27
N THR A 106 13.10 1.30 -10.27
CA THR A 106 14.56 1.09 -10.31
C THR A 106 15.10 0.90 -8.92
N VAL A 107 15.97 -0.09 -8.75
CA VAL A 107 16.62 -0.43 -7.50
C VAL A 107 18.12 -0.64 -7.70
N ASP A 108 18.91 -0.15 -6.75
CA ASP A 108 20.33 -0.42 -6.66
C ASP A 108 20.56 -1.73 -5.87
N ASN A 109 21.27 -2.66 -6.48
CA ASN A 109 21.61 -3.98 -5.93
C ASN A 109 23.13 -4.17 -5.83
N ALA A 110 23.85 -3.16 -5.36
CA ALA A 110 25.32 -3.21 -5.24
C ALA A 110 25.80 -4.41 -4.41
N ASP A 111 25.02 -4.79 -3.39
CA ASP A 111 25.32 -5.95 -2.53
C ASP A 111 25.01 -7.31 -3.19
N LEU A 112 24.43 -7.35 -4.38
CA LEU A 112 24.00 -8.56 -5.10
C LEU A 112 23.06 -9.48 -4.28
N LEU A 113 22.28 -8.90 -3.37
CA LEU A 113 21.34 -9.64 -2.52
C LEU A 113 20.05 -10.01 -3.27
N LEU A 114 19.62 -9.14 -4.15
CA LEU A 114 18.43 -9.34 -4.96
C LEU A 114 18.76 -10.22 -6.16
N ARG A 115 17.84 -11.11 -6.49
CA ARG A 115 17.97 -12.00 -7.66
C ARG A 115 16.73 -11.88 -8.54
N PRO A 116 16.90 -11.99 -9.86
CA PRO A 116 15.77 -12.05 -10.78
C PRO A 116 14.79 -13.18 -10.41
N GLY A 117 13.50 -12.88 -10.47
CA GLY A 117 12.44 -13.84 -10.12
C GLY A 117 12.05 -13.86 -8.63
N MET A 118 12.62 -13.00 -7.79
CA MET A 118 12.14 -12.83 -6.41
C MET A 118 10.79 -12.10 -6.41
N THR A 119 9.89 -12.53 -5.51
CA THR A 119 8.64 -11.83 -5.24
C THR A 119 8.89 -10.70 -4.25
N ALA A 120 8.31 -9.54 -4.54
CA ALA A 120 8.47 -8.34 -3.75
C ALA A 120 7.11 -7.71 -3.43
N THR A 121 7.01 -7.13 -2.23
CA THR A 121 5.87 -6.28 -1.85
C THR A 121 6.34 -4.84 -1.80
N ALA A 122 5.80 -3.99 -2.68
CA ALA A 122 6.16 -2.59 -2.78
C ALA A 122 5.18 -1.70 -2.01
N GLN A 123 5.73 -0.67 -1.36
CA GLN A 123 4.99 0.42 -0.73
C GLN A 123 5.42 1.73 -1.39
N ILE A 124 4.48 2.38 -2.06
CA ILE A 124 4.72 3.63 -2.78
C ILE A 124 4.28 4.79 -1.89
N THR A 125 5.16 5.78 -1.74
CA THR A 125 4.84 7.01 -1.01
C THR A 125 4.18 8.00 -1.96
N VAL A 126 2.86 8.09 -1.93
CA VAL A 126 2.09 8.97 -2.83
C VAL A 126 2.10 10.43 -2.36
N GLU A 127 2.15 10.64 -1.05
CA GLU A 127 2.15 11.98 -0.45
C GLU A 127 2.97 11.99 0.84
N LYS A 128 3.76 13.05 1.04
CA LYS A 128 4.48 13.31 2.29
C LYS A 128 3.92 14.59 2.88
N VAL A 129 3.24 14.47 4.01
CA VAL A 129 2.71 15.63 4.75
C VAL A 129 3.63 15.88 5.95
N ALA A 130 4.32 17.02 5.95
CA ALA A 130 5.17 17.45 7.05
C ALA A 130 4.46 18.52 7.89
N ASP A 131 4.90 18.69 9.14
CA ASP A 131 4.47 19.76 10.06
C ASP A 131 2.95 19.87 10.23
N THR A 132 2.27 18.73 10.37
CA THR A 132 0.83 18.67 10.55
C THR A 132 0.47 17.95 11.84
N LEU A 133 -0.67 18.33 12.40
CA LEU A 133 -1.26 17.61 13.51
C LEU A 133 -1.82 16.27 13.04
N ALA A 134 -1.37 15.18 13.63
CA ALA A 134 -1.86 13.85 13.32
C ALA A 134 -2.38 13.15 14.57
N VAL A 135 -3.44 12.38 14.43
CA VAL A 135 -4.04 11.60 15.51
C VAL A 135 -4.04 10.12 15.18
N PRO A 136 -3.86 9.22 16.16
CA PRO A 136 -4.00 7.80 15.95
C PRO A 136 -5.40 7.43 15.44
N ASN A 137 -5.50 6.54 14.46
CA ASN A 137 -6.78 6.09 13.91
C ASN A 137 -7.68 5.44 14.96
N ALA A 138 -7.11 4.91 16.05
CA ALA A 138 -7.86 4.41 17.20
C ALA A 138 -8.69 5.51 17.88
N ALA A 139 -8.19 6.76 17.94
CA ALA A 139 -8.91 7.89 18.52
C ALA A 139 -10.13 8.32 17.69
N LEU A 140 -10.06 8.18 16.37
CA LEU A 140 -11.18 8.48 15.47
C LEU A 140 -12.30 7.44 15.53
N ARG A 141 -12.03 6.27 16.09
CA ARG A 141 -13.00 5.17 16.26
C ARG A 141 -13.53 5.08 17.67
N TYR A 142 -12.91 5.78 18.63
CA TYR A 142 -13.32 5.75 20.03
C TYR A 142 -14.59 6.56 20.21
N ALA A 143 -15.58 5.96 20.88
CA ALA A 143 -16.74 6.64 21.42
C ALA A 143 -16.87 6.24 22.90
N PRO A 144 -16.97 7.18 23.85
CA PRO A 144 -17.16 6.84 25.23
C PRO A 144 -18.48 6.09 25.42
N PRO A 145 -18.53 5.10 26.33
CA PRO A 145 -19.77 4.41 26.64
C PRO A 145 -20.80 5.45 27.14
N GLN A 146 -21.85 5.64 26.39
CA GLN A 146 -22.95 6.48 26.86
C GLN A 146 -23.59 5.79 28.06
N PRO A 147 -23.79 6.49 29.19
CA PRO A 147 -24.57 5.93 30.29
C PRO A 147 -25.93 5.53 29.71
N LYS A 148 -26.23 4.24 29.73
CA LYS A 148 -27.56 3.78 29.37
C LYS A 148 -28.53 4.56 30.25
N ALA A 149 -29.31 5.46 29.63
CA ALA A 149 -30.44 6.06 30.31
C ALA A 149 -31.24 4.89 30.89
N GLN A 150 -31.25 4.78 32.21
CA GLN A 150 -32.11 3.80 32.88
C GLN A 150 -33.52 4.19 32.43
N THR A 151 -34.06 3.43 31.50
CA THR A 151 -35.47 3.43 31.19
C THR A 151 -36.18 2.87 32.43
N GLY A 152 -36.35 3.75 33.44
CA GLY A 152 -37.32 3.50 34.48
C GLY A 152 -38.66 3.25 33.77
N PHE A 153 -39.36 2.25 34.18
CA PHE A 153 -40.74 1.92 33.73
C PHE A 153 -41.60 3.16 33.99
N ASP A 154 -41.71 4.03 33.01
CA ASP A 154 -42.54 5.21 33.06
C ASP A 154 -43.94 4.82 32.63
N LEU A 155 -44.78 4.47 33.61
CA LEU A 155 -46.16 4.15 33.45
C LEU A 155 -46.99 5.28 32.81
N SER A 156 -46.47 6.51 32.78
CA SER A 156 -47.12 7.63 32.15
C SER A 156 -47.16 7.53 30.61
N ARG A 157 -46.32 6.70 30.01
CA ARG A 157 -46.29 6.42 28.57
C ARG A 157 -47.54 5.67 28.05
N ILE A 158 -48.25 5.03 28.93
CA ILE A 158 -49.47 4.24 28.55
C ILE A 158 -50.68 5.15 28.36
N PHE A 159 -50.72 6.30 29.04
CA PHE A 159 -51.91 7.17 29.07
C PHE A 159 -51.80 8.41 28.19
N PHE A 160 -50.62 8.83 27.73
CA PHE A 160 -50.46 9.99 26.87
C PHE A 160 -49.58 9.66 25.65
N PRO A 161 -50.17 9.38 24.46
CA PRO A 161 -49.39 9.25 23.24
C PRO A 161 -48.78 10.60 22.88
N ARG A 162 -47.46 10.72 23.11
CA ARG A 162 -46.72 11.91 22.62
C ARG A 162 -46.72 11.89 21.10
N PRO A 163 -46.97 13.02 20.42
CA PRO A 163 -46.80 13.12 18.97
C PRO A 163 -45.37 12.72 18.65
N ARG A 164 -45.20 11.80 17.67
CA ARG A 164 -43.89 11.40 17.13
C ARG A 164 -43.13 12.67 16.77
N GLY A 165 -42.18 13.01 17.63
CA GLY A 165 -41.29 14.13 17.38
C GLY A 165 -40.58 13.89 16.06
N ARG A 166 -40.74 14.89 15.20
CA ARG A 166 -40.09 15.07 13.91
C ARG A 166 -38.62 14.66 14.09
N GLY A 167 -38.19 13.61 13.36
CA GLY A 167 -36.85 13.06 13.44
C GLY A 167 -35.84 14.21 13.46
N GLN A 168 -34.92 14.15 14.40
CA GLN A 168 -33.75 15.05 14.41
C GLN A 168 -33.17 14.99 13.01
N ALA A 169 -33.26 16.13 12.30
CA ALA A 169 -32.59 16.28 11.03
C ALA A 169 -31.13 15.81 11.23
N LYS A 170 -30.76 14.72 10.55
CA LYS A 170 -29.37 14.38 10.35
C LYS A 170 -28.74 15.67 9.83
N ARG A 171 -27.94 16.34 10.66
CA ARG A 171 -27.04 17.37 10.15
C ARG A 171 -26.21 16.65 9.11
N ASP A 172 -26.25 17.13 7.89
CA ASP A 172 -25.31 16.73 6.83
C ASP A 172 -23.93 17.15 7.31
N VAL A 173 -23.30 16.24 8.07
CA VAL A 173 -21.90 16.38 8.46
C VAL A 173 -21.12 15.98 7.21
N PRO A 174 -20.25 16.85 6.68
CA PRO A 174 -19.40 16.50 5.55
C PRO A 174 -18.72 15.15 5.81
N ALA A 175 -18.56 14.34 4.78
CA ALA A 175 -18.04 12.97 4.90
C ALA A 175 -16.67 12.89 5.59
N ASP A 176 -15.92 14.00 5.59
CA ASP A 176 -14.58 14.10 6.18
C ASP A 176 -14.57 14.62 7.63
N THR A 177 -15.75 14.91 8.23
CA THR A 177 -15.81 15.37 9.62
C THR A 177 -15.98 14.18 10.56
N ARG A 178 -15.03 14.03 11.47
CA ARG A 178 -15.02 13.00 12.51
C ARG A 178 -14.90 13.62 13.88
N SER A 179 -15.26 12.86 14.92
CA SER A 179 -15.13 13.28 16.31
C SER A 179 -13.92 12.62 16.94
N VAL A 180 -13.12 13.41 17.66
CA VAL A 180 -12.02 12.95 18.51
C VAL A 180 -12.34 13.32 19.95
N TRP A 181 -12.06 12.41 20.87
CA TRP A 181 -12.30 12.62 22.28
C TRP A 181 -11.00 13.02 22.99
N VAL A 182 -11.00 14.19 23.59
CA VAL A 182 -9.89 14.78 24.34
C VAL A 182 -10.19 14.74 25.83
N LEU A 183 -9.21 14.36 26.63
CA LEU A 183 -9.35 14.37 28.10
C LEU A 183 -9.02 15.75 28.61
N LYS A 184 -10.03 16.55 29.02
CA LYS A 184 -9.86 17.85 29.66
C LYS A 184 -10.38 17.77 31.10
N ALA A 185 -9.51 18.11 32.08
CA ALA A 185 -9.84 18.05 33.50
C ALA A 185 -10.47 16.70 33.95
N GLY A 186 -9.95 15.58 33.41
CA GLY A 186 -10.43 14.25 33.79
C GLY A 186 -11.77 13.84 33.15
N ARG A 187 -12.32 14.65 32.22
CA ARG A 187 -13.57 14.35 31.52
C ARG A 187 -13.36 14.29 30.03
N PRO A 188 -13.99 13.33 29.33
CA PRO A 188 -13.94 13.27 27.87
C PRO A 188 -14.75 14.41 27.25
N HIS A 189 -14.11 15.19 26.40
CA HIS A 189 -14.73 16.24 25.59
C HIS A 189 -14.65 15.86 24.13
N GLU A 190 -15.76 15.98 23.43
CA GLU A 190 -15.83 15.73 21.98
C GLU A 190 -15.35 16.96 21.22
N VAL A 191 -14.42 16.76 20.29
CA VAL A 191 -13.91 17.77 19.38
C VAL A 191 -14.16 17.30 17.97
N ALA A 192 -14.94 18.07 17.20
CA ALA A 192 -15.16 17.81 15.79
C ALA A 192 -13.91 18.21 14.99
N VAL A 193 -13.42 17.32 14.15
CA VAL A 193 -12.22 17.50 13.34
C VAL A 193 -12.49 17.13 11.89
N THR A 194 -11.86 17.85 10.96
CA THR A 194 -11.83 17.47 9.56
C THR A 194 -10.54 16.70 9.32
N THR A 195 -10.65 15.49 8.80
CA THR A 195 -9.53 14.59 8.54
C THR A 195 -8.97 14.79 7.13
N GLY A 196 -7.67 14.57 6.98
CA GLY A 196 -6.95 14.58 5.70
C GLY A 196 -6.34 13.23 5.37
N ALA A 197 -5.10 13.24 4.89
CA ALA A 197 -4.34 12.04 4.52
C ALA A 197 -4.15 11.08 5.71
N THR A 198 -4.07 9.78 5.43
CA THR A 198 -3.84 8.75 6.45
C THR A 198 -2.79 7.74 5.96
N ASP A 199 -1.94 7.28 6.88
CA ASP A 199 -0.97 6.20 6.64
C ASP A 199 -1.47 4.82 7.14
N GLY A 200 -2.76 4.75 7.56
CA GLY A 200 -3.34 3.55 8.17
C GLY A 200 -3.16 3.46 9.69
N LYS A 201 -2.20 4.18 10.29
CA LYS A 201 -1.96 4.27 11.74
C LYS A 201 -2.34 5.64 12.30
N LEU A 202 -1.94 6.68 11.60
CA LEU A 202 -2.18 8.08 11.90
C LEU A 202 -3.04 8.70 10.81
N THR A 203 -3.85 9.69 11.18
CA THR A 203 -4.64 10.50 10.24
C THR A 203 -4.37 11.97 10.52
N GLN A 204 -4.09 12.70 9.46
CA GLN A 204 -3.90 14.14 9.48
C GLN A 204 -5.18 14.85 9.91
N ILE A 205 -5.05 15.91 10.68
CA ILE A 205 -6.13 16.84 11.02
C ILE A 205 -5.94 18.12 10.23
N LEU A 206 -6.89 18.41 9.35
CA LEU A 206 -6.90 19.63 8.52
C LEU A 206 -7.53 20.81 9.26
N LYS A 207 -8.60 20.55 10.03
CA LYS A 207 -9.32 21.55 10.81
C LYS A 207 -9.85 20.93 12.09
N GLY A 208 -9.85 21.70 13.18
CA GLY A 208 -10.37 21.29 14.50
C GLY A 208 -9.69 22.09 15.61
N ASP A 209 -10.35 22.20 16.76
CA ASP A 209 -9.78 22.86 17.96
C ASP A 209 -8.97 21.84 18.78
N LEU A 210 -7.90 21.31 18.15
CA LEU A 210 -6.96 20.35 18.71
C LEU A 210 -5.56 20.97 18.78
N LYS A 211 -4.89 20.82 19.93
CA LYS A 211 -3.52 21.26 20.14
C LYS A 211 -2.59 20.08 20.27
N ALA A 212 -1.30 20.30 19.99
CA ALA A 212 -0.28 19.25 20.09
C ALA A 212 -0.15 18.64 21.49
N ASP A 213 -0.48 19.41 22.55
CA ASP A 213 -0.39 18.98 23.94
C ASP A 213 -1.70 18.33 24.48
N ASP A 214 -2.75 18.25 23.65
CA ASP A 214 -4.02 17.67 24.08
C ASP A 214 -3.90 16.15 24.26
N GLN A 215 -4.42 15.64 25.37
CA GLN A 215 -4.48 14.21 25.64
C GLN A 215 -5.66 13.57 24.92
N ILE A 216 -5.37 12.80 23.89
CA ILE A 216 -6.37 12.15 23.05
C ILE A 216 -6.69 10.75 23.60
N ILE A 217 -7.99 10.44 23.69
CA ILE A 217 -8.46 9.14 24.17
C ILE A 217 -8.49 8.16 22.99
N THR A 218 -7.70 7.10 23.07
CA THR A 218 -7.65 6.03 22.05
C THR A 218 -8.43 4.78 22.45
N GLY A 219 -8.84 4.69 23.72
CA GLY A 219 -9.59 3.53 24.23
C GLY A 219 -9.93 3.69 25.69
N SER A 220 -10.85 2.86 26.20
CA SER A 220 -11.17 2.73 27.62
C SER A 220 -10.76 1.35 28.12
N ARG A 221 -10.03 1.28 29.22
CA ARG A 221 -9.78 0.03 29.93
C ARG A 221 -10.90 -0.14 30.95
N GLN A 222 -11.75 -1.13 30.76
CA GLN A 222 -12.71 -1.52 31.78
C GLN A 222 -11.92 -2.12 32.95
N ALA A 223 -12.00 -1.51 34.13
CA ALA A 223 -11.46 -2.13 35.33
C ALA A 223 -12.21 -3.45 35.51
N ALA A 224 -11.49 -4.55 35.61
CA ALA A 224 -12.09 -5.84 35.97
C ALA A 224 -12.69 -5.71 37.37
N PRO A 225 -13.85 -6.32 37.63
CA PRO A 225 -14.51 -6.31 38.94
C PRO A 225 -13.68 -6.99 40.02
#